data_7d231fc21ae33665da2654fab54f0b8d
#
_entry.id   7d231fc21ae33665da2654fab54f0b8d
#
_cell.length_a   1.000
_cell.length_b   1.000
_cell.length_c   1.000
_cell.angle_alpha   90.00
_cell.angle_beta   90.00
_cell.angle_gamma   90.00
#
_symmetry.space_group_name_H-M   'P 1'
#
loop_
_entity.id
_entity.type
_entity.pdbx_description
1 polymer ?
#
loop_
_entity_poly.entity_id
_entity_poly.type
_entity_poly.pdbx_seq_one_letter_code
_entity_poly.pdbx_strand_id
1 'polypeptide(L)'
;MKQKTLKIAAVYSHHKLGDLIWQLPYLNSISKNFNLSITLITRSKTQAKDILKDHDFISEVFYCEFRKKIWYFFEILNLYRFFKKEKFSHVFLLDKISRPAIAAKLANIKNIIGPGIRNQKKWLTNKNFLTDEDYQNLDYSDQSKKMLEINNYKVFETIPSLTIKKESLINIEPKIDTGIKDVVSFGVDSFELFKMWFEESFAELANKLIDANLAKKIYLIAGPQNQHVVKKIINLSRKNIFFDCSSLNLLQVIKVIKYSNYFVGNNSGPLNLASALGIKAFGLIANDRVSELKNSNIIPILPKDYKNEINRDREGMNKLDVETVFNQIKGNIT
;
A
#
# COMPACT_ATOMS: atom_id res chain seq x y z
N MET A 1 -5.94 -4.83 43.07
CA MET A 1 -5.64 -3.84 42.00
C MET A 1 -6.00 -4.43 40.66
N LYS A 2 -6.97 -3.86 39.91
CA LYS A 2 -7.27 -4.33 38.56
C LYS A 2 -6.04 -4.07 37.69
N GLN A 3 -5.44 -5.13 37.15
CA GLN A 3 -4.36 -5.03 36.15
C GLN A 3 -4.85 -4.13 34.99
N LYS A 4 -4.25 -2.97 34.85
CA LYS A 4 -4.61 -2.00 33.82
C LYS A 4 -4.23 -2.61 32.46
N THR A 5 -5.21 -3.09 31.73
CA THR A 5 -4.98 -3.70 30.40
C THR A 5 -4.26 -2.67 29.53
N LEU A 6 -3.08 -3.04 29.07
CA LEU A 6 -2.26 -2.19 28.20
C LEU A 6 -2.96 -2.06 26.84
N LYS A 7 -3.20 -0.83 26.39
CA LYS A 7 -3.75 -0.57 25.03
C LYS A 7 -2.79 0.30 24.24
N ILE A 8 -2.62 0.00 22.97
CA ILE A 8 -1.66 0.65 22.08
C ILE A 8 -2.38 1.14 20.85
N ALA A 9 -2.09 2.38 20.43
CA ALA A 9 -2.54 2.93 19.16
C ALA A 9 -1.33 3.23 18.25
N ALA A 10 -1.52 3.02 16.97
CA ALA A 10 -0.63 3.50 15.92
C ALA A 10 -1.39 4.43 14.97
N VAL A 11 -0.75 5.52 14.55
CA VAL A 11 -1.34 6.55 13.70
C VAL A 11 -0.57 6.65 12.39
N TYR A 12 -1.28 6.56 11.27
CA TYR A 12 -0.74 6.80 9.95
C TYR A 12 -1.71 7.66 9.13
N SER A 13 -1.30 8.88 8.76
CA SER A 13 -2.20 9.90 8.24
C SER A 13 -2.26 10.03 6.72
N HIS A 14 -1.47 9.25 5.99
CA HIS A 14 -1.51 9.24 4.54
C HIS A 14 -2.81 8.61 4.03
N HIS A 15 -3.25 8.99 2.83
CA HIS A 15 -4.55 8.61 2.29
C HIS A 15 -4.49 7.53 1.21
N LYS A 16 -3.30 7.21 0.69
CA LYS A 16 -3.14 6.19 -0.34
C LYS A 16 -3.05 4.80 0.30
N LEU A 17 -3.77 3.85 -0.29
CA LEU A 17 -3.74 2.45 0.15
C LEU A 17 -2.32 1.86 0.06
N GLY A 18 -1.61 2.11 -1.05
CA GLY A 18 -0.24 1.63 -1.22
C GLY A 18 0.69 2.08 -0.10
N ASP A 19 0.57 3.35 0.33
CA ASP A 19 1.37 3.88 1.44
C ASP A 19 1.07 3.15 2.76
N LEU A 20 -0.19 2.77 3.01
CA LEU A 20 -0.56 2.00 4.21
C LEU A 20 0.01 0.58 4.15
N ILE A 21 0.01 -0.06 2.98
CA ILE A 21 0.60 -1.40 2.81
C ILE A 21 2.06 -1.41 3.21
N TRP A 22 2.82 -0.37 2.85
CA TRP A 22 4.22 -0.21 3.26
C TRP A 22 4.42 -0.06 4.77
N GLN A 23 3.38 0.28 5.53
CA GLN A 23 3.44 0.40 6.99
C GLN A 23 3.09 -0.91 7.72
N LEU A 24 2.54 -1.93 7.04
CA LEU A 24 2.11 -3.18 7.70
C LEU A 24 3.23 -3.87 8.51
N PRO A 25 4.49 -3.98 8.03
CA PRO A 25 5.58 -4.57 8.81
C PRO A 25 5.82 -3.85 10.14
N TYR A 26 5.71 -2.53 10.14
CA TYR A 26 5.97 -1.69 11.33
C TYR A 26 4.80 -1.71 12.31
N LEU A 27 3.56 -1.75 11.81
CA LEU A 27 2.36 -1.97 12.62
C LEU A 27 2.43 -3.33 13.32
N ASN A 28 2.81 -4.39 12.59
CA ASN A 28 3.01 -5.72 13.16
C ASN A 28 4.19 -5.74 14.15
N SER A 29 5.29 -5.04 13.84
CA SER A 29 6.43 -4.91 14.75
C SER A 29 6.04 -4.23 16.06
N ILE A 30 5.23 -3.16 16.03
CA ILE A 30 4.69 -2.54 17.24
C ILE A 30 3.87 -3.55 18.03
N SER A 31 2.94 -4.26 17.41
CA SER A 31 2.15 -5.31 18.05
C SER A 31 3.03 -6.37 18.72
N LYS A 32 4.02 -6.89 18.03
CA LYS A 32 4.96 -7.92 18.52
C LYS A 32 5.83 -7.44 19.70
N ASN A 33 6.25 -6.18 19.73
CA ASN A 33 7.03 -5.63 20.85
C ASN A 33 6.26 -5.65 22.18
N PHE A 34 4.93 -5.63 22.12
CA PHE A 34 4.08 -5.63 23.30
C PHE A 34 3.31 -6.94 23.49
N ASN A 35 3.37 -7.84 22.52
CA ASN A 35 2.55 -9.05 22.44
C ASN A 35 1.04 -8.75 22.58
N LEU A 36 0.59 -7.69 21.89
CA LEU A 36 -0.80 -7.19 21.94
C LEU A 36 -1.22 -6.71 20.54
N SER A 37 -2.48 -6.92 20.18
CA SER A 37 -3.05 -6.25 19.01
C SER A 37 -3.20 -4.75 19.26
N ILE A 38 -3.11 -3.96 18.20
CA ILE A 38 -3.09 -2.50 18.25
C ILE A 38 -4.33 -1.88 17.60
N THR A 39 -4.70 -0.69 18.01
CA THR A 39 -5.69 0.14 17.32
C THR A 39 -4.98 1.01 16.28
N LEU A 40 -5.37 0.87 15.00
CA LEU A 40 -4.87 1.72 13.92
C LEU A 40 -5.76 2.95 13.75
N ILE A 41 -5.15 4.13 13.72
CA ILE A 41 -5.82 5.40 13.40
C ILE A 41 -5.33 5.85 12.04
N THR A 42 -6.23 5.90 11.05
CA THR A 42 -5.89 6.24 9.67
C THR A 42 -7.07 6.91 8.95
N ARG A 43 -6.91 7.24 7.66
CA ARG A 43 -7.99 7.83 6.86
C ARG A 43 -8.92 6.77 6.28
N SER A 44 -10.19 7.14 6.08
CA SER A 44 -11.19 6.24 5.50
C SER A 44 -10.82 5.79 4.07
N LYS A 45 -10.17 6.65 3.29
CA LYS A 45 -9.68 6.32 1.94
C LYS A 45 -8.75 5.11 1.86
N THR A 46 -8.08 4.76 2.95
CA THR A 46 -7.23 3.56 3.00
C THR A 46 -8.03 2.25 3.00
N GLN A 47 -9.33 2.33 3.30
CA GLN A 47 -10.22 1.17 3.49
C GLN A 47 -9.65 0.11 4.46
N ALA A 48 -8.87 0.58 5.46
CA ALA A 48 -8.13 -0.27 6.38
C ALA A 48 -9.03 -1.26 7.14
N LYS A 49 -10.29 -0.89 7.47
CA LYS A 49 -11.22 -1.81 8.15
C LYS A 49 -11.48 -3.07 7.34
N ASP A 50 -11.59 -2.93 6.03
CA ASP A 50 -11.91 -4.05 5.14
C ASP A 50 -10.71 -4.93 4.87
N ILE A 51 -9.54 -4.32 4.64
CA ILE A 51 -8.33 -5.04 4.25
C ILE A 51 -7.57 -5.65 5.43
N LEU A 52 -7.69 -5.08 6.64
CA LEU A 52 -6.93 -5.53 7.82
C LEU A 52 -7.76 -6.37 8.78
N LYS A 53 -9.01 -6.66 8.49
CA LYS A 53 -9.92 -7.44 9.37
C LYS A 53 -9.42 -8.86 9.69
N ASP A 54 -8.60 -9.43 8.82
CA ASP A 54 -8.04 -10.78 8.97
C ASP A 54 -6.65 -10.80 9.63
N HIS A 55 -6.12 -9.62 10.03
CA HIS A 55 -4.82 -9.50 10.70
C HIS A 55 -4.96 -9.52 12.21
N ASP A 56 -4.31 -10.47 12.87
CA ASP A 56 -4.38 -10.64 14.33
C ASP A 56 -3.69 -9.50 15.11
N PHE A 57 -2.78 -8.77 14.47
CA PHE A 57 -2.10 -7.63 15.09
C PHE A 57 -2.92 -6.33 15.11
N ILE A 58 -4.08 -6.28 14.45
CA ILE A 58 -5.01 -5.14 14.47
C ILE A 58 -6.28 -5.53 15.24
N SER A 59 -6.54 -4.85 16.35
CA SER A 59 -7.77 -5.03 17.12
C SER A 59 -8.92 -4.14 16.63
N GLU A 60 -8.59 -2.94 16.16
CA GLU A 60 -9.58 -1.95 15.74
C GLU A 60 -8.95 -0.95 14.76
N VAL A 61 -9.77 -0.42 13.84
CA VAL A 61 -9.41 0.72 12.99
C VAL A 61 -10.34 1.88 13.30
N PHE A 62 -9.76 3.01 13.71
CA PHE A 62 -10.45 4.27 13.90
C PHE A 62 -10.16 5.22 12.75
N TYR A 63 -11.18 5.74 12.08
CA TYR A 63 -10.99 6.68 10.98
C TYR A 63 -10.94 8.13 11.44
N CYS A 64 -9.87 8.85 11.01
CA CYS A 64 -9.67 10.27 11.18
C CYS A 64 -9.15 10.86 9.87
N GLU A 65 -9.82 11.87 9.34
CA GLU A 65 -9.54 12.38 7.98
C GLU A 65 -8.36 13.35 7.92
N PHE A 66 -7.90 13.83 9.04
CA PHE A 66 -6.78 14.78 9.14
C PHE A 66 -6.95 16.00 8.23
N ARG A 67 -8.15 16.59 8.24
CA ARG A 67 -8.52 17.76 7.44
C ARG A 67 -7.78 19.01 7.89
N LYS A 68 -7.67 20.01 7.03
CA LYS A 68 -7.01 21.28 7.31
C LYS A 68 -8.00 22.35 7.79
N LYS A 69 -7.51 23.57 8.08
CA LYS A 69 -8.27 24.75 8.49
C LYS A 69 -9.04 24.52 9.79
N ILE A 70 -10.29 24.92 9.88
CA ILE A 70 -11.13 24.82 11.09
C ILE A 70 -11.28 23.40 11.59
N TRP A 71 -11.32 22.41 10.69
CA TRP A 71 -11.39 20.99 11.04
C TRP A 71 -10.20 20.50 11.86
N TYR A 72 -9.08 21.22 11.84
CA TYR A 72 -7.89 20.90 12.62
C TYR A 72 -8.20 20.78 14.12
N PHE A 73 -8.93 21.74 14.67
CA PHE A 73 -9.27 21.77 16.08
C PHE A 73 -10.33 20.72 16.43
N PHE A 74 -11.33 20.55 15.59
CA PHE A 74 -12.35 19.51 15.79
C PHE A 74 -11.76 18.11 15.79
N GLU A 75 -10.79 17.85 14.95
CA GLU A 75 -10.11 16.54 14.90
C GLU A 75 -9.24 16.31 16.13
N ILE A 76 -8.55 17.32 16.66
CA ILE A 76 -7.84 17.21 17.94
C ILE A 76 -8.82 16.86 19.05
N LEU A 77 -9.96 17.52 19.13
CA LEU A 77 -10.98 17.26 20.14
C LEU A 77 -11.57 15.86 20.00
N ASN A 78 -11.84 15.41 18.79
CA ASN A 78 -12.34 14.07 18.50
C ASN A 78 -11.32 12.99 18.90
N LEU A 79 -10.06 13.16 18.52
CA LEU A 79 -8.95 12.27 18.92
C LEU A 79 -8.74 12.30 20.44
N TYR A 80 -8.82 13.46 21.08
CA TYR A 80 -8.74 13.59 22.53
C TYR A 80 -9.83 12.78 23.24
N ARG A 81 -11.10 12.92 22.80
CA ARG A 81 -12.22 12.15 23.34
C ARG A 81 -12.02 10.66 23.18
N PHE A 82 -11.57 10.25 22.00
CA PHE A 82 -11.27 8.85 21.69
C PHE A 82 -10.15 8.32 22.62
N PHE A 83 -9.04 9.04 22.72
CA PHE A 83 -7.93 8.65 23.60
C PHE A 83 -8.30 8.58 25.07
N LYS A 84 -9.14 9.51 25.56
CA LYS A 84 -9.66 9.50 26.93
C LYS A 84 -10.56 8.30 27.20
N LYS A 85 -11.42 7.95 26.23
CA LYS A 85 -12.32 6.80 26.32
C LYS A 85 -11.54 5.49 26.34
N GLU A 86 -10.62 5.31 25.40
CA GLU A 86 -9.90 4.06 25.22
C GLU A 86 -8.73 3.86 26.21
N LYS A 87 -8.23 4.95 26.83
CA LYS A 87 -7.16 4.93 27.85
C LYS A 87 -5.88 4.25 27.38
N PHE A 88 -5.42 4.58 26.16
CA PHE A 88 -4.18 4.06 25.63
C PHE A 88 -2.99 4.35 26.54
N SER A 89 -2.06 3.41 26.62
CA SER A 89 -0.77 3.56 27.31
C SER A 89 0.31 4.11 26.39
N HIS A 90 0.24 3.76 25.11
CA HIS A 90 1.17 4.15 24.05
C HIS A 90 0.43 4.62 22.81
N VAL A 91 0.97 5.66 22.18
CA VAL A 91 0.56 6.13 20.84
C VAL A 91 1.81 6.26 19.98
N PHE A 92 1.87 5.51 18.89
CA PHE A 92 2.93 5.58 17.90
C PHE A 92 2.45 6.41 16.71
N LEU A 93 3.25 7.39 16.30
CA LEU A 93 3.02 8.16 15.08
C LEU A 93 4.03 7.71 14.02
N LEU A 94 3.56 7.16 12.91
CA LEU A 94 4.41 6.66 11.82
C LEU A 94 4.73 7.75 10.79
N ASP A 95 4.22 8.95 10.97
CA ASP A 95 4.48 10.10 10.11
C ASP A 95 4.61 11.41 10.91
N LYS A 96 4.87 12.52 10.21
CA LYS A 96 5.13 13.84 10.80
C LYS A 96 3.91 14.58 11.37
N ILE A 97 2.72 13.98 11.36
CA ILE A 97 1.51 14.67 11.79
C ILE A 97 1.53 14.96 13.30
N SER A 98 1.25 16.21 13.68
CA SER A 98 1.31 16.64 15.10
C SER A 98 -0.03 16.50 15.84
N ARG A 99 -1.17 16.53 15.16
CA ARG A 99 -2.50 16.53 15.79
C ARG A 99 -2.75 15.36 16.74
N PRO A 100 -2.44 14.09 16.35
CA PRO A 100 -2.61 12.99 17.28
C PRO A 100 -1.69 13.08 18.50
N ALA A 101 -0.47 13.60 18.33
CA ALA A 101 0.45 13.83 19.46
C ALA A 101 -0.11 14.89 20.44
N ILE A 102 -0.67 16.00 19.92
CA ILE A 102 -1.35 17.02 20.73
C ILE A 102 -2.51 16.40 21.50
N ALA A 103 -3.40 15.68 20.82
CA ALA A 103 -4.56 15.03 21.43
C ALA A 103 -4.14 13.99 22.50
N ALA A 104 -3.09 13.21 22.23
CA ALA A 104 -2.54 12.24 23.16
C ALA A 104 -1.95 12.90 24.42
N LYS A 105 -1.24 14.00 24.25
CA LYS A 105 -0.68 14.81 25.36
C LYS A 105 -1.80 15.37 26.24
N LEU A 106 -2.84 15.96 25.64
CA LEU A 106 -4.02 16.46 26.35
C LEU A 106 -4.78 15.33 27.06
N ALA A 107 -4.78 14.13 26.52
CA ALA A 107 -5.38 12.95 27.13
C ALA A 107 -4.52 12.33 28.26
N ASN A 108 -3.36 12.91 28.57
CA ASN A 108 -2.39 12.43 29.56
C ASN A 108 -1.83 11.02 29.21
N ILE A 109 -1.64 10.72 27.93
CA ILE A 109 -0.96 9.49 27.53
C ILE A 109 0.54 9.63 27.82
N LYS A 110 1.11 8.64 28.50
CA LYS A 110 2.49 8.71 29.00
C LYS A 110 3.53 8.48 27.90
N ASN A 111 3.23 7.61 26.96
CA ASN A 111 4.17 7.22 25.91
C ASN A 111 3.63 7.64 24.54
N ILE A 112 4.18 8.73 24.00
CA ILE A 112 3.83 9.29 22.69
C ILE A 112 5.10 9.27 21.86
N ILE A 113 5.21 8.30 20.97
CA ILE A 113 6.40 8.01 20.18
C ILE A 113 6.17 8.44 18.73
N GLY A 114 7.14 9.12 18.14
CA GLY A 114 7.04 9.54 16.77
C GLY A 114 8.38 10.02 16.20
N PRO A 115 8.45 10.31 14.88
CA PRO A 115 9.68 10.69 14.20
C PRO A 115 10.26 12.04 14.65
N GLY A 116 9.46 12.88 15.29
CA GLY A 116 9.93 14.16 15.83
C GLY A 116 10.26 15.24 14.80
N ILE A 117 9.61 15.21 13.65
CA ILE A 117 9.86 16.16 12.57
C ILE A 117 9.20 17.51 12.86
N ARG A 118 9.97 18.60 12.71
CA ARG A 118 9.50 19.98 12.92
C ARG A 118 8.90 20.20 14.31
N ASN A 119 7.69 20.77 14.38
CA ASN A 119 6.99 21.07 15.62
C ASN A 119 6.42 19.83 16.36
N GLN A 120 6.49 18.64 15.75
CA GLN A 120 5.98 17.42 16.38
C GLN A 120 6.74 17.10 17.69
N LYS A 121 8.08 17.36 17.73
CA LYS A 121 8.96 17.11 18.90
C LYS A 121 8.37 17.61 20.22
N LYS A 122 7.70 18.76 20.22
CA LYS A 122 7.12 19.39 21.42
C LYS A 122 6.04 18.55 22.11
N TRP A 123 5.43 17.63 21.39
CA TRP A 123 4.29 16.84 21.83
C TRP A 123 4.62 15.37 22.10
N LEU A 124 5.83 14.95 21.72
CA LEU A 124 6.30 13.59 21.90
C LEU A 124 6.95 13.37 23.28
N THR A 125 7.07 12.12 23.67
CA THR A 125 7.74 11.71 24.92
C THR A 125 9.01 10.92 24.69
N ASN A 126 9.24 10.42 23.45
CA ASN A 126 10.52 9.80 23.10
C ASN A 126 11.62 10.88 23.03
N LYS A 127 12.87 10.43 23.25
CA LYS A 127 14.05 11.31 23.28
C LYS A 127 14.81 11.30 21.94
N ASN A 128 14.73 10.20 21.19
CA ASN A 128 15.43 10.04 19.93
C ASN A 128 14.49 10.35 18.76
N PHE A 129 14.96 11.18 17.83
CA PHE A 129 14.19 11.64 16.70
C PHE A 129 14.94 11.40 15.39
N LEU A 130 14.22 11.35 14.28
CA LEU A 130 14.85 11.39 12.96
C LEU A 130 15.55 12.75 12.75
N THR A 131 16.69 12.72 12.06
CA THR A 131 17.35 13.94 11.59
C THR A 131 16.59 14.54 10.39
N ASP A 132 16.89 15.80 10.06
CA ASP A 132 16.35 16.40 8.85
C ASP A 132 16.84 15.69 7.59
N GLU A 133 18.08 15.17 7.59
CA GLU A 133 18.65 14.34 6.54
C GLU A 133 17.87 13.02 6.38
N ASP A 134 17.58 12.32 7.48
CA ASP A 134 16.74 11.11 7.46
C ASP A 134 15.38 11.38 6.82
N TYR A 135 14.77 12.49 7.21
CA TYR A 135 13.45 12.85 6.70
C TYR A 135 13.45 13.20 5.20
N GLN A 136 14.56 13.74 4.69
CA GLN A 136 14.69 14.08 3.27
C GLN A 136 15.06 12.88 2.40
N ASN A 137 15.90 11.97 2.91
CA ASN A 137 16.52 10.91 2.12
C ASN A 137 15.85 9.55 2.27
N LEU A 138 15.14 9.30 3.40
CA LEU A 138 14.42 8.06 3.62
C LEU A 138 12.98 8.16 3.11
N ASP A 139 12.49 7.09 2.47
CA ASP A 139 11.07 6.95 2.18
C ASP A 139 10.25 6.69 3.46
N TYR A 140 8.93 6.78 3.36
CA TYR A 140 8.05 6.71 4.53
C TYR A 140 8.15 5.41 5.31
N SER A 141 8.43 4.30 4.65
CA SER A 141 8.61 3.00 5.30
C SER A 141 9.91 2.95 6.09
N ASP A 142 11.01 3.42 5.51
CA ASP A 142 12.31 3.50 6.18
C ASP A 142 12.32 4.52 7.32
N GLN A 143 11.58 5.62 7.20
CA GLN A 143 11.37 6.57 8.31
C GLN A 143 10.71 5.88 9.50
N SER A 144 9.67 5.07 9.26
CA SER A 144 9.01 4.29 10.32
C SER A 144 9.94 3.25 10.93
N LYS A 145 10.69 2.52 10.09
CA LYS A 145 11.72 1.58 10.55
C LYS A 145 12.72 2.25 11.49
N LYS A 146 13.39 3.30 11.00
CA LYS A 146 14.42 4.01 11.75
C LYS A 146 13.86 4.62 13.04
N MET A 147 12.66 5.20 13.00
CA MET A 147 12.00 5.75 14.18
C MET A 147 11.78 4.69 15.28
N LEU A 148 11.36 3.49 14.91
CA LEU A 148 11.22 2.38 15.87
C LEU A 148 12.59 1.97 16.45
N GLU A 149 13.58 1.72 15.60
CA GLU A 149 14.91 1.25 15.98
C GLU A 149 15.65 2.21 16.93
N ILE A 150 15.67 3.52 16.63
CA ILE A 150 16.31 4.52 17.48
C ILE A 150 15.64 4.71 18.84
N ASN A 151 14.38 4.27 18.98
CA ASN A 151 13.64 4.27 20.23
C ASN A 151 13.57 2.88 20.90
N ASN A 152 14.47 1.97 20.51
CA ASN A 152 14.64 0.62 21.08
C ASN A 152 13.43 -0.31 20.88
N TYR A 153 12.64 -0.11 19.82
CA TYR A 153 11.63 -1.06 19.41
C TYR A 153 12.20 -1.94 18.29
N LYS A 154 12.07 -3.26 18.46
CA LYS A 154 12.56 -4.23 17.48
C LYS A 154 11.67 -4.20 16.23
N VAL A 155 12.30 -4.12 15.06
CA VAL A 155 11.65 -4.34 13.77
C VAL A 155 11.83 -5.80 13.40
N PHE A 156 10.74 -6.55 13.27
CA PHE A 156 10.76 -8.00 13.02
C PHE A 156 10.74 -8.35 11.54
N GLU A 157 10.18 -7.48 10.73
CA GLU A 157 10.04 -7.67 9.29
C GLU A 157 10.01 -6.31 8.59
N THR A 158 10.36 -6.30 7.31
CA THR A 158 10.36 -5.08 6.48
C THR A 158 9.53 -5.26 5.20
N ILE A 159 9.25 -6.50 4.82
CA ILE A 159 8.46 -6.82 3.62
C ILE A 159 6.98 -6.81 3.98
N PRO A 160 6.15 -5.99 3.31
CA PRO A 160 4.71 -5.97 3.54
C PRO A 160 4.05 -7.32 3.24
N SER A 161 3.20 -7.77 4.15
CA SER A 161 2.38 -8.95 3.96
C SER A 161 0.93 -8.63 4.30
N LEU A 162 0.01 -8.95 3.39
CA LEU A 162 -1.43 -8.76 3.55
C LEU A 162 -2.12 -10.13 3.63
N THR A 163 -2.62 -10.45 4.82
CA THR A 163 -3.38 -11.67 5.05
C THR A 163 -4.86 -11.43 4.78
N ILE A 164 -5.42 -12.19 3.86
CA ILE A 164 -6.87 -12.23 3.61
C ILE A 164 -7.30 -13.70 3.66
N LYS A 165 -8.17 -14.04 4.59
CA LYS A 165 -8.70 -15.39 4.74
C LYS A 165 -9.59 -15.76 3.54
N LYS A 166 -9.58 -17.02 3.14
CA LYS A 166 -10.41 -17.50 2.02
C LYS A 166 -11.89 -17.24 2.27
N GLU A 167 -12.34 -17.48 3.50
CA GLU A 167 -13.72 -17.29 3.96
C GLU A 167 -14.18 -15.82 3.75
N SER A 168 -13.27 -14.87 3.93
CA SER A 168 -13.53 -13.44 3.70
C SER A 168 -13.76 -13.08 2.24
N LEU A 169 -13.42 -13.97 1.30
CA LEU A 169 -13.54 -13.75 -0.16
C LEU A 169 -14.59 -14.65 -0.84
N ILE A 170 -15.07 -15.71 -0.22
CA ILE A 170 -15.97 -16.69 -0.85
C ILE A 170 -17.20 -16.03 -1.48
N ASN A 171 -17.88 -15.17 -0.71
CA ASN A 171 -19.13 -14.53 -1.12
C ASN A 171 -18.94 -13.20 -1.87
N ILE A 172 -17.70 -12.84 -2.22
CA ILE A 172 -17.42 -11.59 -2.94
C ILE A 172 -17.49 -11.86 -4.44
N GLU A 173 -18.34 -11.13 -5.16
CA GLU A 173 -18.31 -11.11 -6.63
C GLU A 173 -17.07 -10.35 -7.16
N PRO A 174 -16.56 -10.65 -8.38
CA PRO A 174 -17.05 -11.67 -9.29
C PRO A 174 -16.78 -13.09 -8.79
N LYS A 175 -17.62 -14.04 -9.17
CA LYS A 175 -17.32 -15.46 -8.99
C LYS A 175 -16.14 -15.80 -9.89
N ILE A 176 -14.98 -15.93 -9.30
CA ILE A 176 -13.77 -16.33 -10.02
C ILE A 176 -13.75 -17.84 -10.07
N ASP A 177 -13.67 -18.37 -11.28
CA ASP A 177 -13.43 -19.80 -11.47
C ASP A 177 -11.97 -20.11 -11.09
N THR A 178 -11.81 -20.70 -9.91
CA THR A 178 -10.49 -21.08 -9.39
C THR A 178 -9.88 -22.29 -10.10
N GLY A 179 -10.63 -22.94 -10.98
CA GLY A 179 -10.15 -24.04 -11.84
C GLY A 179 -9.45 -23.54 -13.11
N ILE A 180 -9.63 -22.28 -13.50
CA ILE A 180 -8.91 -21.71 -14.65
C ILE A 180 -7.47 -21.45 -14.23
N LYS A 181 -6.52 -22.14 -14.86
CA LYS A 181 -5.09 -21.84 -14.78
C LYS A 181 -4.75 -20.67 -15.73
N ASP A 182 -3.61 -20.04 -15.49
CA ASP A 182 -3.05 -18.99 -16.34
C ASP A 182 -3.92 -17.72 -16.40
N VAL A 183 -4.44 -17.33 -15.24
CA VAL A 183 -5.15 -16.06 -15.02
C VAL A 183 -4.16 -14.98 -14.63
N VAL A 184 -4.23 -13.82 -15.27
CA VAL A 184 -3.30 -12.72 -15.05
C VAL A 184 -4.07 -11.45 -14.71
N SER A 185 -3.54 -10.63 -13.80
CA SER A 185 -4.06 -9.30 -13.53
C SER A 185 -3.13 -8.22 -14.08
N PHE A 186 -3.68 -7.25 -14.81
CA PHE A 186 -2.98 -6.06 -15.25
C PHE A 186 -3.44 -4.84 -14.47
N GLY A 187 -2.53 -4.14 -13.80
CA GLY A 187 -2.77 -2.84 -13.17
C GLY A 187 -2.46 -1.73 -14.16
N VAL A 188 -3.49 -1.29 -14.90
CA VAL A 188 -3.32 -0.44 -16.08
C VAL A 188 -3.39 1.06 -15.81
N ASP A 189 -3.73 1.46 -14.57
CA ASP A 189 -3.78 2.87 -14.21
C ASP A 189 -2.79 3.26 -13.08
N SER A 190 -2.64 4.55 -12.90
CA SER A 190 -1.98 5.17 -11.75
C SER A 190 -2.61 6.53 -11.49
N PHE A 191 -2.55 7.01 -10.25
CA PHE A 191 -2.93 8.39 -9.92
C PHE A 191 -2.07 9.43 -10.65
N GLU A 192 -0.82 9.06 -10.96
CA GLU A 192 0.17 9.91 -11.62
C GLU A 192 0.38 9.45 -13.06
N LEU A 193 -0.04 10.27 -14.04
CA LEU A 193 -0.02 9.93 -15.47
C LEU A 193 1.38 9.54 -15.96
N PHE A 194 2.44 10.15 -15.43
CA PHE A 194 3.82 9.85 -15.84
C PHE A 194 4.27 8.44 -15.47
N LYS A 195 3.52 7.73 -14.61
CA LYS A 195 3.77 6.33 -14.23
C LYS A 195 2.97 5.34 -15.08
N MET A 196 2.09 5.83 -15.96
CA MET A 196 1.21 4.96 -16.74
C MET A 196 1.88 4.52 -18.04
N TRP A 197 1.99 3.21 -18.23
CA TRP A 197 2.37 2.62 -19.51
C TRP A 197 1.22 2.78 -20.51
N PHE A 198 1.50 2.64 -21.81
CA PHE A 198 0.56 2.94 -22.86
C PHE A 198 -0.45 1.82 -23.06
N GLU A 199 -1.66 2.18 -23.44
CA GLU A 199 -2.76 1.26 -23.67
C GLU A 199 -2.45 0.29 -24.82
N GLU A 200 -1.78 0.79 -25.87
CA GLU A 200 -1.29 0.00 -27.00
C GLU A 200 -0.31 -1.08 -26.55
N SER A 201 0.59 -0.72 -25.65
CA SER A 201 1.60 -1.63 -25.12
C SER A 201 0.98 -2.72 -24.23
N PHE A 202 -0.01 -2.38 -23.40
CA PHE A 202 -0.76 -3.38 -22.61
C PHE A 202 -1.53 -4.35 -23.52
N ALA A 203 -2.16 -3.85 -24.59
CA ALA A 203 -2.90 -4.68 -25.54
C ALA A 203 -1.96 -5.62 -26.31
N GLU A 204 -0.80 -5.14 -26.74
CA GLU A 204 0.22 -5.95 -27.41
C GLU A 204 0.82 -7.00 -26.46
N LEU A 205 1.17 -6.62 -25.22
CA LEU A 205 1.66 -7.57 -24.21
C LEU A 205 0.63 -8.69 -23.96
N ALA A 206 -0.64 -8.33 -23.84
CA ALA A 206 -1.71 -9.30 -23.67
C ALA A 206 -1.75 -10.32 -24.82
N ASN A 207 -1.70 -9.85 -26.06
CA ASN A 207 -1.68 -10.73 -27.23
C ASN A 207 -0.46 -11.67 -27.21
N LYS A 208 0.75 -11.18 -26.90
CA LYS A 208 1.98 -12.00 -26.79
C LYS A 208 1.88 -13.06 -25.69
N LEU A 209 1.34 -12.71 -24.51
CA LEU A 209 1.19 -13.67 -23.40
C LEU A 209 0.21 -14.79 -23.76
N ILE A 210 -0.88 -14.48 -24.46
CA ILE A 210 -1.85 -15.47 -24.94
C ILE A 210 -1.23 -16.38 -25.99
N ASP A 211 -0.57 -15.80 -27.01
CA ASP A 211 0.03 -16.55 -28.10
C ASP A 211 1.16 -17.48 -27.60
N ALA A 212 1.81 -17.11 -26.49
CA ALA A 212 2.80 -17.94 -25.81
C ALA A 212 2.20 -18.93 -24.77
N ASN A 213 0.87 -19.01 -24.62
CA ASN A 213 0.17 -19.81 -23.60
C ASN A 213 0.57 -19.47 -22.16
N LEU A 214 0.97 -18.24 -21.88
CA LEU A 214 1.32 -17.73 -20.55
C LEU A 214 0.13 -17.05 -19.84
N ALA A 215 -0.94 -16.77 -20.57
CA ALA A 215 -2.21 -16.26 -20.05
C ALA A 215 -3.38 -16.84 -20.84
N LYS A 216 -4.49 -17.13 -20.15
CA LYS A 216 -5.77 -17.53 -20.77
C LYS A 216 -6.86 -16.48 -20.53
N LYS A 217 -6.74 -15.72 -19.44
CA LYS A 217 -7.67 -14.66 -19.05
C LYS A 217 -6.90 -13.52 -18.41
N ILE A 218 -7.28 -12.29 -18.73
CA ILE A 218 -6.65 -11.09 -18.21
C ILE A 218 -7.68 -10.19 -17.55
N TYR A 219 -7.46 -9.88 -16.27
CA TYR A 219 -8.23 -8.91 -15.49
C TYR A 219 -7.58 -7.54 -15.58
N LEU A 220 -8.29 -6.54 -16.14
CA LEU A 220 -7.80 -5.17 -16.26
C LEU A 220 -8.26 -4.36 -15.04
N ILE A 221 -7.32 -4.02 -14.16
CA ILE A 221 -7.56 -3.31 -12.92
C ILE A 221 -7.26 -1.83 -13.10
N ALA A 222 -8.29 -1.00 -12.95
CA ALA A 222 -8.20 0.45 -12.95
C ALA A 222 -9.23 1.04 -11.97
N GLY A 223 -9.04 2.29 -11.55
CA GLY A 223 -10.10 3.03 -10.82
C GLY A 223 -11.24 3.45 -11.75
N PRO A 224 -12.44 3.74 -11.19
CA PRO A 224 -13.62 4.08 -11.99
C PRO A 224 -13.41 5.30 -12.92
N GLN A 225 -12.56 6.24 -12.52
CA GLN A 225 -12.20 7.41 -13.32
C GLN A 225 -11.39 7.09 -14.57
N ASN A 226 -10.73 5.91 -14.61
CA ASN A 226 -9.88 5.46 -15.70
C ASN A 226 -10.48 4.29 -16.50
N GLN A 227 -11.81 4.11 -16.46
CA GLN A 227 -12.52 3.09 -17.26
C GLN A 227 -12.25 3.23 -18.76
N HIS A 228 -12.02 4.45 -19.23
CA HIS A 228 -11.69 4.71 -20.64
C HIS A 228 -10.36 4.04 -21.07
N VAL A 229 -9.37 3.95 -20.18
CA VAL A 229 -8.10 3.22 -20.40
C VAL A 229 -8.38 1.73 -20.63
N VAL A 230 -9.20 1.13 -19.76
CA VAL A 230 -9.59 -0.29 -19.87
C VAL A 230 -10.30 -0.55 -21.19
N LYS A 231 -11.29 0.28 -21.55
CA LYS A 231 -12.02 0.16 -22.84
C LYS A 231 -11.10 0.27 -24.05
N LYS A 232 -10.13 1.21 -24.00
CA LYS A 232 -9.15 1.37 -25.09
C LYS A 232 -8.28 0.12 -25.26
N ILE A 233 -7.77 -0.46 -24.16
CA ILE A 233 -6.98 -1.71 -24.22
C ILE A 233 -7.81 -2.86 -24.83
N ILE A 234 -9.05 -3.03 -24.39
CA ILE A 234 -9.95 -4.08 -24.92
C ILE A 234 -10.16 -3.90 -26.43
N ASN A 235 -10.42 -2.67 -26.89
CA ASN A 235 -10.65 -2.38 -28.30
C ASN A 235 -9.42 -2.56 -29.19
N LEU A 236 -8.23 -2.35 -28.64
CA LEU A 236 -6.95 -2.53 -29.36
C LEU A 236 -6.51 -3.99 -29.44
N SER A 237 -7.02 -4.84 -28.55
CA SER A 237 -6.67 -6.24 -28.55
C SER A 237 -7.45 -7.04 -29.60
N ARG A 238 -6.81 -8.07 -30.16
CA ARG A 238 -7.42 -9.01 -31.10
C ARG A 238 -8.14 -10.17 -30.42
N LYS A 239 -8.09 -10.26 -29.09
CA LYS A 239 -8.55 -11.42 -28.32
C LYS A 239 -9.68 -11.02 -27.36
N ASN A 240 -10.70 -11.85 -27.24
CA ASN A 240 -11.80 -11.67 -26.27
C ASN A 240 -11.49 -12.43 -24.98
N ILE A 241 -10.55 -11.92 -24.19
CA ILE A 241 -10.02 -12.58 -22.99
C ILE A 241 -10.03 -11.69 -21.76
N PHE A 242 -10.47 -10.46 -21.93
CA PHE A 242 -10.42 -9.46 -20.87
C PHE A 242 -11.65 -9.46 -19.97
N PHE A 243 -11.40 -9.13 -18.72
CA PHE A 243 -12.45 -8.77 -17.76
C PHE A 243 -12.16 -7.36 -17.23
N ASP A 244 -13.11 -6.44 -17.44
CA ASP A 244 -13.05 -5.08 -16.92
C ASP A 244 -13.32 -5.06 -15.43
N CYS A 245 -12.30 -4.69 -14.64
CA CYS A 245 -12.37 -4.56 -13.18
C CYS A 245 -12.53 -3.11 -12.71
N SER A 246 -12.74 -2.12 -13.59
CA SER A 246 -12.77 -0.70 -13.25
C SER A 246 -13.96 -0.31 -12.35
N SER A 247 -15.03 -1.09 -12.35
CA SER A 247 -16.21 -0.90 -11.49
C SER A 247 -16.16 -1.67 -10.17
N LEU A 248 -15.12 -2.49 -9.97
CA LEU A 248 -14.99 -3.33 -8.77
C LEU A 248 -14.58 -2.50 -7.56
N ASN A 249 -15.13 -2.86 -6.38
CA ASN A 249 -14.64 -2.34 -5.12
C ASN A 249 -13.31 -2.99 -4.70
N LEU A 250 -12.67 -2.46 -3.66
CA LEU A 250 -11.33 -2.90 -3.25
C LEU A 250 -11.27 -4.39 -2.88
N LEU A 251 -12.26 -4.93 -2.16
CA LEU A 251 -12.27 -6.35 -1.80
C LEU A 251 -12.43 -7.26 -3.02
N GLN A 252 -13.20 -6.82 -4.01
CA GLN A 252 -13.34 -7.51 -5.29
C GLN A 252 -12.01 -7.50 -6.07
N VAL A 253 -11.32 -6.36 -6.10
CA VAL A 253 -9.99 -6.24 -6.71
C VAL A 253 -8.97 -7.13 -5.99
N ILE A 254 -8.97 -7.16 -4.66
CA ILE A 254 -8.13 -8.05 -3.86
C ILE A 254 -8.40 -9.51 -4.22
N LYS A 255 -9.67 -9.90 -4.36
CA LYS A 255 -10.03 -11.26 -4.78
C LYS A 255 -9.47 -11.59 -6.15
N VAL A 256 -9.64 -10.70 -7.12
CA VAL A 256 -9.12 -10.86 -8.49
C VAL A 256 -7.59 -11.06 -8.46
N ILE A 257 -6.86 -10.19 -7.77
CA ILE A 257 -5.40 -10.28 -7.64
C ILE A 257 -4.99 -11.60 -6.97
N LYS A 258 -5.63 -11.96 -5.85
CA LYS A 258 -5.28 -13.15 -5.07
C LYS A 258 -5.42 -14.46 -5.84
N TYR A 259 -6.34 -14.50 -6.80
CA TYR A 259 -6.55 -15.67 -7.66
C TYR A 259 -5.83 -15.57 -9.01
N SER A 260 -5.01 -14.55 -9.23
CA SER A 260 -4.14 -14.46 -10.40
C SER A 260 -2.83 -15.22 -10.18
N ASN A 261 -2.31 -15.83 -11.24
CA ASN A 261 -1.02 -16.51 -11.22
C ASN A 261 0.12 -15.52 -11.06
N TYR A 262 -0.01 -14.35 -11.69
CA TYR A 262 0.90 -13.23 -11.53
C TYR A 262 0.20 -11.92 -11.87
N PHE A 263 0.85 -10.83 -11.51
CA PHE A 263 0.40 -9.46 -11.73
C PHE A 263 1.43 -8.69 -12.55
N VAL A 264 0.97 -7.87 -13.49
CA VAL A 264 1.81 -6.92 -14.24
C VAL A 264 1.17 -5.54 -14.16
N GLY A 265 1.91 -4.49 -13.86
CA GLY A 265 1.28 -3.17 -13.88
C GLY A 265 2.19 -2.01 -13.49
N ASN A 266 1.61 -0.83 -13.62
CA ASN A 266 2.22 0.43 -13.27
C ASN A 266 2.56 0.51 -11.77
N ASN A 267 3.54 1.34 -11.38
CA ASN A 267 3.84 1.62 -9.97
C ASN A 267 2.65 2.33 -9.31
N SER A 268 1.76 1.55 -8.74
CA SER A 268 0.48 2.00 -8.17
C SER A 268 -0.01 1.10 -7.04
N GLY A 269 -1.13 1.48 -6.41
CA GLY A 269 -1.72 0.71 -5.30
C GLY A 269 -1.96 -0.78 -5.59
N PRO A 270 -2.53 -1.16 -6.74
CA PRO A 270 -2.72 -2.56 -7.11
C PRO A 270 -1.42 -3.39 -7.20
N LEU A 271 -0.31 -2.80 -7.64
CA LEU A 271 1.01 -3.45 -7.64
C LEU A 271 1.48 -3.78 -6.21
N ASN A 272 1.34 -2.81 -5.30
CA ASN A 272 1.69 -3.01 -3.89
C ASN A 272 0.78 -4.05 -3.23
N LEU A 273 -0.51 -4.07 -3.58
CA LEU A 273 -1.45 -5.12 -3.14
C LEU A 273 -1.03 -6.50 -3.61
N ALA A 274 -0.70 -6.66 -4.90
CA ALA A 274 -0.27 -7.94 -5.45
C ALA A 274 0.96 -8.49 -4.73
N SER A 275 1.97 -7.64 -4.54
CA SER A 275 3.18 -7.98 -3.79
C SER A 275 2.87 -8.40 -2.35
N ALA A 276 2.05 -7.62 -1.63
CA ALA A 276 1.71 -7.90 -0.24
C ALA A 276 0.82 -9.16 -0.09
N LEU A 277 0.01 -9.50 -1.09
CA LEU A 277 -0.76 -10.74 -1.14
C LEU A 277 0.08 -11.98 -1.50
N GLY A 278 1.38 -11.81 -1.74
CA GLY A 278 2.30 -12.89 -2.12
C GLY A 278 2.16 -13.34 -3.58
N ILE A 279 1.50 -12.54 -4.42
CA ILE A 279 1.39 -12.80 -5.86
C ILE A 279 2.66 -12.28 -6.55
N LYS A 280 3.25 -13.07 -7.45
CA LYS A 280 4.39 -12.64 -8.25
C LYS A 280 4.01 -11.38 -9.02
N ALA A 281 4.65 -10.25 -8.71
CA ALA A 281 4.25 -8.94 -9.19
C ALA A 281 5.36 -8.31 -10.02
N PHE A 282 5.07 -8.01 -11.29
CA PHE A 282 5.96 -7.30 -12.20
C PHE A 282 5.59 -5.83 -12.26
N GLY A 283 6.49 -4.98 -11.78
CA GLY A 283 6.29 -3.53 -11.75
C GLY A 283 6.91 -2.85 -12.96
N LEU A 284 6.09 -2.16 -13.75
CA LEU A 284 6.55 -1.35 -14.90
C LEU A 284 7.03 0.00 -14.39
N ILE A 285 8.35 0.23 -14.36
CA ILE A 285 8.96 1.39 -13.71
C ILE A 285 9.97 2.05 -14.63
N ALA A 286 9.69 3.29 -14.99
CA ALA A 286 10.58 4.06 -15.85
C ALA A 286 10.86 5.46 -15.32
N ASN A 287 9.86 6.10 -14.70
CA ASN A 287 9.90 7.50 -14.27
C ASN A 287 9.82 7.65 -12.73
N ASP A 288 10.18 6.61 -11.99
CA ASP A 288 10.10 6.59 -10.53
C ASP A 288 11.31 5.87 -9.93
N ARG A 289 11.53 6.01 -8.65
CA ARG A 289 12.66 5.38 -7.97
C ARG A 289 12.37 3.92 -7.67
N VAL A 290 13.19 3.02 -8.20
CA VAL A 290 13.11 1.59 -7.86
C VAL A 290 13.62 1.29 -6.45
N SER A 291 14.44 2.17 -5.89
CA SER A 291 14.92 2.05 -4.51
C SER A 291 13.78 1.98 -3.47
N GLU A 292 12.63 2.58 -3.77
CA GLU A 292 11.43 2.49 -2.92
C GLU A 292 10.86 1.06 -2.84
N LEU A 293 11.19 0.19 -3.79
CA LEU A 293 10.70 -1.20 -3.86
C LEU A 293 11.63 -2.23 -3.20
N LYS A 294 12.78 -1.82 -2.66
CA LYS A 294 13.80 -2.72 -2.08
C LYS A 294 13.28 -3.68 -0.99
N ASN A 295 12.22 -3.27 -0.29
CA ASN A 295 11.59 -4.06 0.77
C ASN A 295 10.26 -4.68 0.28
N SER A 296 10.21 -5.16 -0.96
CA SER A 296 9.01 -5.79 -1.53
C SER A 296 9.34 -7.04 -2.34
N ASN A 297 8.29 -7.80 -2.69
CA ASN A 297 8.39 -8.92 -3.61
C ASN A 297 8.10 -8.50 -5.07
N ILE A 298 8.19 -7.21 -5.39
CA ILE A 298 7.99 -6.69 -6.74
C ILE A 298 9.26 -6.91 -7.56
N ILE A 299 9.08 -7.48 -8.73
CA ILE A 299 10.13 -7.61 -9.75
C ILE A 299 10.02 -6.38 -10.65
N PRO A 300 10.94 -5.40 -10.54
CA PRO A 300 10.88 -4.21 -11.36
C PRO A 300 11.30 -4.53 -12.79
N ILE A 301 10.53 -4.08 -13.77
CA ILE A 301 10.90 -4.10 -15.18
C ILE A 301 11.23 -2.68 -15.59
N LEU A 302 12.47 -2.48 -16.02
CA LEU A 302 13.09 -1.18 -16.26
C LEU A 302 13.48 -1.02 -17.74
N PRO A 303 13.42 0.18 -18.32
CA PRO A 303 14.01 0.45 -19.62
C PRO A 303 15.56 0.37 -19.55
N LYS A 304 16.20 0.15 -20.69
CA LYS A 304 17.67 -0.03 -20.78
C LYS A 304 18.48 1.14 -20.22
N ASP A 305 17.98 2.35 -20.38
CA ASP A 305 18.60 3.60 -19.93
C ASP A 305 17.94 4.18 -18.66
N TYR A 306 17.40 3.29 -17.82
CA TYR A 306 16.73 3.68 -16.60
C TYR A 306 17.63 4.53 -15.67
N LYS A 307 17.07 5.64 -15.21
CA LYS A 307 17.67 6.48 -14.17
C LYS A 307 16.84 6.38 -12.89
N ASN A 308 17.49 6.10 -11.77
CA ASN A 308 16.81 5.96 -10.47
C ASN A 308 16.37 7.32 -9.90
N GLU A 309 15.58 8.06 -10.66
CA GLU A 309 15.08 9.39 -10.35
C GLU A 309 13.61 9.55 -10.74
N ILE A 310 12.94 10.52 -10.12
CA ILE A 310 11.54 10.82 -10.46
C ILE A 310 11.54 11.78 -11.64
N ASN A 311 10.99 11.35 -12.78
CA ASN A 311 10.68 12.19 -13.92
C ASN A 311 9.16 12.29 -14.11
N ARG A 312 8.63 13.50 -14.21
CA ARG A 312 7.17 13.73 -14.29
C ARG A 312 6.62 13.78 -15.71
N ASP A 313 7.45 13.59 -16.72
CA ASP A 313 6.99 13.34 -18.10
C ASP A 313 6.77 11.83 -18.33
N ARG A 314 6.18 11.45 -19.45
CA ARG A 314 5.96 10.03 -19.79
C ARG A 314 7.06 9.46 -20.70
N GLU A 315 8.14 10.19 -20.98
CA GLU A 315 9.17 9.73 -21.94
C GLU A 315 9.83 8.42 -21.52
N GLY A 316 10.10 8.24 -20.22
CA GLY A 316 10.66 7.00 -19.71
C GLY A 316 9.76 5.79 -19.98
N MET A 317 8.45 5.96 -19.88
CA MET A 317 7.48 4.88 -20.16
C MET A 317 7.43 4.51 -21.65
N ASN A 318 7.74 5.45 -22.56
CA ASN A 318 7.92 5.15 -24.01
C ASN A 318 9.11 4.23 -24.27
N LYS A 319 10.15 4.29 -23.44
CA LYS A 319 11.37 3.49 -23.58
C LYS A 319 11.22 2.06 -23.05
N LEU A 320 10.14 1.78 -22.35
CA LEU A 320 9.83 0.44 -21.86
C LEU A 320 9.06 -0.31 -22.94
N ASP A 321 9.80 -0.99 -23.83
CA ASP A 321 9.23 -1.73 -24.93
C ASP A 321 8.56 -3.04 -24.51
N VAL A 322 7.57 -3.47 -25.28
CA VAL A 322 6.74 -4.66 -25.00
C VAL A 322 7.57 -5.94 -24.98
N GLU A 323 8.59 -6.03 -25.85
CA GLU A 323 9.44 -7.22 -25.96
C GLU A 323 10.28 -7.41 -24.68
N THR A 324 10.85 -6.33 -24.17
CA THR A 324 11.57 -6.34 -22.88
C THR A 324 10.65 -6.82 -21.76
N VAL A 325 9.42 -6.28 -21.66
CA VAL A 325 8.44 -6.67 -20.65
C VAL A 325 8.06 -8.14 -20.79
N PHE A 326 7.73 -8.58 -21.99
CA PHE A 326 7.36 -9.97 -22.28
C PHE A 326 8.46 -10.96 -21.89
N ASN A 327 9.72 -10.70 -22.32
CA ASN A 327 10.85 -11.58 -22.04
C ASN A 327 11.17 -11.66 -20.55
N GLN A 328 11.08 -10.55 -19.82
CA GLN A 328 11.25 -10.52 -18.36
C GLN A 328 10.16 -11.35 -17.65
N ILE A 329 8.91 -11.22 -18.07
CA ILE A 329 7.82 -12.03 -17.50
C ILE A 329 8.07 -13.50 -17.82
N LYS A 330 8.28 -13.87 -19.08
CA LYS A 330 8.51 -15.25 -19.52
C LYS A 330 9.66 -15.90 -18.73
N GLY A 331 10.82 -15.24 -18.66
CA GLY A 331 11.99 -15.78 -17.96
C GLY A 331 11.82 -15.94 -16.42
N ASN A 332 10.79 -15.33 -15.83
CA ASN A 332 10.53 -15.42 -14.40
C ASN A 332 9.37 -16.38 -14.06
N ILE A 333 8.53 -16.81 -15.01
CA ILE A 333 7.37 -17.67 -14.74
C ILE A 333 7.52 -19.09 -15.33
N THR A 334 8.43 -19.27 -16.29
CA THR A 334 8.86 -20.59 -16.81
C THR A 334 10.02 -21.12 -15.99
#